data_964a7786b1d4a6bb4ae876110fe75d19
#
_entry.id   964a7786b1d4a6bb4ae876110fe75d19
#
_cell.length_a   1.000
_cell.length_b   1.000
_cell.length_c   1.000
_cell.angle_alpha   90.00
_cell.angle_beta   90.00
_cell.angle_gamma   90.00
#
_symmetry.space_group_name_H-M   'P 1'
#
loop_
_entity.id
_entity.type
_entity.pdbx_description
1 polymer ?
#
loop_
_entity_poly.entity_id
_entity_poly.type
_entity_poly.pdbx_seq_one_letter_code
_entity_poly.pdbx_strand_id
1 'polypeptide(L)'
;AGLEVDAFFDNPRPTKAVRQMVRRLLMESNRLYYRSEAGISKLPLGSRTGIYAARYIYAGIGSEVQALGYETITQRAHTNKLQKLGWLARSILSTGVSIAMPQSAVLYAKPLPEVQFLVDAAAEQASGKRDWSDKIILAMQQLREGDIAKKSSLIR
;
A
#
# COMPACT_ATOMS: atom_id res chain seq x y z
N ALA A 1 14.10 -21.76 6.01
CA ALA A 1 13.59 -21.95 7.36
C ALA A 1 12.49 -23.00 7.27
N GLY A 2 12.72 -24.21 7.83
CA GLY A 2 11.80 -25.34 7.71
C GLY A 2 10.51 -25.10 8.49
N LEU A 3 9.57 -24.39 7.89
CA LEU A 3 8.19 -24.33 8.33
C LEU A 3 7.42 -25.34 7.48
N GLU A 4 6.93 -26.40 8.12
CA GLU A 4 5.98 -27.33 7.50
C GLU A 4 4.63 -26.61 7.42
N VAL A 5 4.23 -26.27 6.20
CA VAL A 5 3.09 -25.35 5.94
C VAL A 5 1.79 -25.97 6.41
N ASP A 6 1.55 -27.25 6.09
CA ASP A 6 0.31 -27.95 6.44
C ASP A 6 0.18 -28.10 7.97
N ALA A 7 1.24 -28.52 8.65
CA ALA A 7 1.26 -28.61 10.12
C ALA A 7 1.07 -27.23 10.79
N PHE A 8 1.51 -26.16 10.15
CA PHE A 8 1.29 -24.80 10.66
C PHE A 8 -0.18 -24.37 10.53
N PHE A 9 -0.85 -24.70 9.43
CA PHE A 9 -2.27 -24.40 9.26
C PHE A 9 -3.17 -25.16 10.25
N ASP A 10 -2.81 -26.42 10.55
CA ASP A 10 -3.55 -27.23 11.53
C ASP A 10 -3.38 -26.72 12.96
N ASN A 11 -2.21 -26.18 13.30
CA ASN A 11 -1.92 -25.70 14.66
C ASN A 11 -0.94 -24.51 14.61
N PRO A 12 -1.44 -23.30 14.32
CA PRO A 12 -0.61 -22.11 14.21
C PRO A 12 0.01 -21.73 15.56
N ARG A 13 1.35 -21.77 15.63
CA ARG A 13 2.11 -21.41 16.83
C ARG A 13 3.16 -20.33 16.52
N PRO A 14 3.46 -19.42 17.46
CA PRO A 14 4.42 -18.35 17.29
C PRO A 14 5.87 -18.84 17.39
N THR A 15 6.27 -19.71 16.48
CA THR A 15 7.61 -20.27 16.43
C THR A 15 8.65 -19.24 16.06
N LYS A 16 9.94 -19.51 16.36
CA LYS A 16 11.07 -18.68 15.94
C LYS A 16 11.10 -18.48 14.41
N ALA A 17 10.76 -19.51 13.65
CA ALA A 17 10.71 -19.46 12.18
C ALA A 17 9.64 -18.45 11.69
N VAL A 18 8.43 -18.48 12.27
CA VAL A 18 7.35 -17.57 11.95
C VAL A 18 7.75 -16.11 12.29
N ARG A 19 8.30 -15.85 13.47
CA ARG A 19 8.77 -14.52 13.87
C ARG A 19 9.86 -13.98 12.94
N GLN A 20 10.78 -14.83 12.51
CA GLN A 20 11.82 -14.45 11.53
C GLN A 20 11.23 -14.13 10.16
N MET A 21 10.24 -14.88 9.71
CA MET A 21 9.52 -14.63 8.47
C MET A 21 8.80 -13.27 8.54
N VAL A 22 8.04 -13.00 9.60
CA VAL A 22 7.35 -11.72 9.81
C VAL A 22 8.35 -10.57 9.83
N ARG A 23 9.49 -10.73 10.55
CA ARG A 23 10.56 -9.73 10.57
C ARG A 23 11.08 -9.41 9.16
N ARG A 24 11.35 -10.43 8.34
CA ARG A 24 11.83 -10.24 6.95
C ARG A 24 10.78 -9.50 6.11
N LEU A 25 9.50 -9.89 6.21
CA LEU A 25 8.41 -9.22 5.50
C LEU A 25 8.28 -7.74 5.90
N LEU A 26 8.39 -7.41 7.19
CA LEU A 26 8.34 -6.02 7.65
C LEU A 26 9.56 -5.21 7.20
N MET A 27 10.75 -5.81 7.17
CA MET A 27 11.94 -5.14 6.64
C MET A 27 11.76 -4.81 5.16
N GLU A 28 11.26 -5.75 4.35
CA GLU A 28 11.01 -5.53 2.94
C GLU A 28 9.88 -4.49 2.72
N SER A 29 8.79 -4.59 3.47
CA SER A 29 7.71 -3.61 3.47
C SER A 29 8.21 -2.19 3.75
N ASN A 30 9.06 -2.02 4.76
CA ASN A 30 9.66 -0.71 5.06
C ASN A 30 10.53 -0.20 3.91
N ARG A 31 11.33 -1.06 3.29
CA ARG A 31 12.12 -0.70 2.10
C ARG A 31 11.24 -0.19 0.96
N LEU A 32 10.13 -0.89 0.71
CA LEU A 32 9.15 -0.48 -0.31
C LEU A 32 8.46 0.83 0.05
N TYR A 33 8.10 1.06 1.31
CA TYR A 33 7.54 2.32 1.77
C TYR A 33 8.48 3.50 1.55
N TYR A 34 9.76 3.37 1.86
CA TYR A 34 10.75 4.42 1.58
C TYR A 34 10.84 4.73 0.09
N ARG A 35 10.83 3.69 -0.74
CA ARG A 35 10.91 3.84 -2.19
C ARG A 35 9.67 4.52 -2.76
N SER A 36 8.48 4.11 -2.31
CA SER A 36 7.20 4.65 -2.79
C SER A 36 6.94 6.08 -2.31
N GLU A 37 7.48 6.46 -1.15
CA GLU A 37 7.28 7.80 -0.57
C GLU A 37 7.77 8.91 -1.50
N ALA A 38 8.87 8.69 -2.21
CA ALA A 38 9.38 9.64 -3.19
C ALA A 38 8.36 9.93 -4.31
N GLY A 39 7.59 8.91 -4.73
CA GLY A 39 6.56 9.02 -5.77
C GLY A 39 5.34 9.85 -5.36
N ILE A 40 5.08 10.01 -4.06
CA ILE A 40 3.91 10.76 -3.56
C ILE A 40 3.95 12.22 -4.03
N SER A 41 5.13 12.81 -4.17
CA SER A 41 5.32 14.18 -4.66
C SER A 41 4.84 14.39 -6.10
N LYS A 42 4.65 13.32 -6.88
CA LYS A 42 4.14 13.35 -8.26
C LYS A 42 2.61 13.23 -8.36
N LEU A 43 1.96 12.85 -7.27
CA LEU A 43 0.50 12.76 -7.23
C LEU A 43 -0.16 14.14 -7.21
N PRO A 44 -1.43 14.26 -7.62
CA PRO A 44 -2.21 15.47 -7.42
C PRO A 44 -2.21 15.89 -5.94
N LEU A 45 -2.12 17.20 -5.67
CA LEU A 45 -1.95 17.72 -4.32
C LEU A 45 -3.04 17.24 -3.35
N GLY A 46 -4.30 17.18 -3.80
CA GLY A 46 -5.43 16.74 -2.99
C GLY A 46 -5.35 15.28 -2.51
N SER A 47 -4.58 14.42 -3.18
CA SER A 47 -4.42 13.01 -2.79
C SER A 47 -3.20 12.75 -1.92
N ARG A 48 -2.20 13.64 -1.92
CA ARG A 48 -0.91 13.43 -1.22
C ARG A 48 -1.09 13.17 0.27
N THR A 49 -1.88 13.98 0.95
CA THR A 49 -2.11 13.86 2.40
C THR A 49 -2.69 12.49 2.76
N GLY A 50 -3.69 12.01 1.99
CA GLY A 50 -4.29 10.69 2.22
C GLY A 50 -3.30 9.56 2.01
N ILE A 51 -2.46 9.63 0.99
CA ILE A 51 -1.45 8.62 0.70
C ILE A 51 -0.33 8.63 1.75
N TYR A 52 0.14 9.81 2.19
CA TYR A 52 1.07 9.91 3.33
C TYR A 52 0.46 9.34 4.61
N ALA A 53 -0.82 9.63 4.90
CA ALA A 53 -1.50 9.10 6.08
C ALA A 53 -1.57 7.57 6.05
N ALA A 54 -1.97 6.98 4.93
CA ALA A 54 -1.98 5.53 4.73
C ALA A 54 -0.58 4.94 4.97
N ARG A 55 0.44 5.53 4.34
CA ARG A 55 1.84 5.09 4.48
C ARG A 55 2.29 5.10 5.94
N TYR A 56 2.01 6.17 6.70
CA TYR A 56 2.45 6.26 8.10
C TYR A 56 1.65 5.36 9.03
N ILE A 57 0.35 5.21 8.81
CA ILE A 57 -0.50 4.33 9.62
C ILE A 57 -0.08 2.87 9.43
N TYR A 58 0.10 2.41 8.19
CA TYR A 58 0.52 1.03 7.93
C TYR A 58 1.94 0.74 8.41
N ALA A 59 2.88 1.67 8.23
CA ALA A 59 4.22 1.53 8.81
C ALA A 59 4.18 1.51 10.34
N GLY A 60 3.29 2.31 10.96
CA GLY A 60 3.08 2.34 12.40
C GLY A 60 2.56 1.00 12.94
N ILE A 61 1.63 0.33 12.24
CA ILE A 61 1.20 -1.03 12.59
C ILE A 61 2.39 -1.99 12.58
N GLY A 62 3.27 -1.88 11.58
CA GLY A 62 4.50 -2.66 11.52
C GLY A 62 5.42 -2.45 12.72
N SER A 63 5.51 -1.21 13.23
CA SER A 63 6.27 -0.90 14.45
C SER A 63 5.67 -1.56 15.69
N GLU A 64 4.35 -1.61 15.81
CA GLU A 64 3.68 -2.33 16.89
C GLU A 64 3.92 -3.84 16.82
N VAL A 65 3.89 -4.44 15.62
CA VAL A 65 4.26 -5.85 15.43
C VAL A 65 5.71 -6.10 15.84
N GLN A 66 6.61 -5.18 15.55
CA GLN A 66 8.00 -5.26 16.00
C GLN A 66 8.12 -5.18 17.52
N ALA A 67 7.37 -4.29 18.17
CA ALA A 67 7.33 -4.16 19.64
C ALA A 67 6.83 -5.44 20.33
N LEU A 68 5.92 -6.19 19.68
CA LEU A 68 5.46 -7.52 20.10
C LEU A 68 6.46 -8.65 19.78
N GLY A 69 7.70 -8.35 19.40
CA GLY A 69 8.71 -9.34 19.03
C GLY A 69 8.33 -10.15 17.79
N TYR A 70 7.62 -9.53 16.85
CA TYR A 70 7.11 -10.16 15.61
C TYR A 70 6.13 -11.32 15.86
N GLU A 71 5.47 -11.31 17.01
CA GLU A 71 4.43 -12.26 17.35
C GLU A 71 3.10 -11.77 16.77
N THR A 72 2.49 -12.55 15.90
CA THR A 72 1.27 -12.20 15.17
C THR A 72 0.23 -13.31 15.17
N ILE A 73 0.50 -14.40 15.90
CA ILE A 73 -0.40 -15.57 15.94
C ILE A 73 -1.37 -15.44 17.10
N THR A 74 -0.86 -15.19 18.31
CA THR A 74 -1.68 -15.09 19.51
C THR A 74 -1.89 -13.65 19.97
N GLN A 75 -1.09 -12.71 19.45
CA GLN A 75 -1.17 -11.30 19.79
C GLN A 75 -1.53 -10.47 18.54
N ARG A 76 -2.39 -9.47 18.75
CA ARG A 76 -2.75 -8.52 17.69
C ARG A 76 -2.14 -7.17 17.97
N ALA A 77 -1.43 -6.63 17.00
CA ALA A 77 -0.91 -5.26 17.06
C ALA A 77 -2.07 -4.26 17.06
N HIS A 78 -2.07 -3.36 18.01
CA HIS A 78 -3.07 -2.30 18.14
C HIS A 78 -2.40 -0.94 18.16
N THR A 79 -2.98 -0.01 17.42
CA THR A 79 -2.56 1.39 17.40
C THR A 79 -3.59 2.23 18.15
N ASN A 80 -3.13 3.16 18.98
CA ASN A 80 -4.01 4.03 19.75
C ASN A 80 -4.44 5.28 18.92
N LYS A 81 -5.44 6.00 19.46
CA LYS A 81 -5.99 7.20 18.78
C LYS A 81 -4.96 8.33 18.65
N LEU A 82 -4.10 8.52 19.66
CA LEU A 82 -3.08 9.56 19.66
C LEU A 82 -2.00 9.28 18.62
N GLN A 83 -1.57 8.02 18.47
CA GLN A 83 -0.64 7.62 17.41
C GLN A 83 -1.22 7.94 16.04
N LYS A 84 -2.49 7.58 15.77
CA LYS A 84 -3.16 7.87 14.51
C LYS A 84 -3.25 9.36 14.23
N LEU A 85 -3.58 10.16 15.24
CA LEU A 85 -3.63 11.62 15.13
C LEU A 85 -2.24 12.20 14.83
N GLY A 86 -1.19 11.70 15.49
CA GLY A 86 0.19 12.09 15.22
C GLY A 86 0.61 11.78 13.77
N TRP A 87 0.24 10.62 13.24
CA TRP A 87 0.52 10.27 11.84
C TRP A 87 -0.26 11.12 10.85
N LEU A 88 -1.51 11.49 11.16
CA LEU A 88 -2.28 12.43 10.35
C LEU A 88 -1.63 13.82 10.33
N ALA A 89 -1.23 14.35 11.48
CA ALA A 89 -0.51 15.62 11.54
C ALA A 89 0.81 15.56 10.74
N ARG A 90 1.58 14.47 10.88
CA ARG A 90 2.79 14.23 10.09
C ARG A 90 2.49 14.18 8.58
N SER A 91 1.37 13.58 8.16
CA SER A 91 1.02 13.49 6.73
C SER A 91 0.74 14.87 6.12
N ILE A 92 0.10 15.78 6.88
CA ILE A 92 -0.12 17.16 6.47
C ILE A 92 1.22 17.89 6.31
N LEU A 93 2.12 17.77 7.30
CA LEU A 93 3.46 18.35 7.23
C LEU A 93 4.25 17.82 6.03
N SER A 94 4.25 16.51 5.81
CA SER A 94 4.95 15.89 4.67
C SER A 94 4.37 16.35 3.33
N THR A 95 3.06 16.58 3.25
CA THR A 95 2.43 17.17 2.06
C THR A 95 2.97 18.57 1.81
N GLY A 96 3.02 19.42 2.84
CA GLY A 96 3.60 20.77 2.73
C GLY A 96 5.06 20.73 2.27
N VAL A 97 5.87 19.90 2.90
CA VAL A 97 7.29 19.69 2.54
C VAL A 97 7.42 19.22 1.08
N SER A 98 6.56 18.33 0.61
CA SER A 98 6.59 17.82 -0.77
C SER A 98 6.32 18.89 -1.86
N ILE A 99 5.81 20.05 -1.48
CA ILE A 99 5.60 21.18 -2.39
C ILE A 99 6.89 22.01 -2.53
N ALA A 100 7.60 22.20 -1.42
CA ALA A 100 8.73 23.12 -1.32
C ALA A 100 10.10 22.45 -1.63
N MET A 101 10.22 21.14 -1.42
CA MET A 101 11.50 20.44 -1.57
C MET A 101 11.73 19.91 -2.98
N PRO A 102 13.00 19.89 -3.45
CA PRO A 102 13.34 19.29 -4.72
C PRO A 102 13.00 17.79 -4.73
N GLN A 103 12.72 17.28 -5.93
CA GLN A 103 12.34 15.90 -6.11
C GLN A 103 13.49 14.94 -5.77
N SER A 104 13.16 13.86 -5.07
CA SER A 104 14.13 12.83 -4.73
C SER A 104 14.67 12.12 -5.98
N ALA A 105 15.98 11.85 -6.01
CA ALA A 105 16.63 11.05 -7.06
C ALA A 105 16.03 9.63 -7.20
N VAL A 106 15.38 9.11 -6.16
CA VAL A 106 14.67 7.81 -6.20
C VAL A 106 13.56 7.77 -7.25
N LEU A 107 12.98 8.92 -7.64
CA LEU A 107 11.99 9.00 -8.72
C LEU A 107 12.53 8.57 -10.09
N TYR A 108 13.84 8.68 -10.27
CA TYR A 108 14.54 8.31 -11.51
C TYR A 108 15.21 6.93 -11.42
N ALA A 109 15.06 6.24 -10.30
CA ALA A 109 15.58 4.89 -10.14
C ALA A 109 14.79 3.91 -11.02
N LYS A 110 15.51 2.89 -11.54
CA LYS A 110 14.86 1.82 -12.31
C LYS A 110 13.73 1.18 -11.50
N PRO A 111 12.62 0.81 -12.15
CA PRO A 111 11.56 0.03 -11.50
C PRO A 111 12.11 -1.26 -10.91
N LEU A 112 11.42 -1.78 -9.90
CA LEU A 112 11.70 -3.13 -9.41
C LEU A 112 11.30 -4.15 -10.46
N PRO A 113 12.07 -5.22 -10.69
CA PRO A 113 11.76 -6.24 -11.70
C PRO A 113 10.34 -6.81 -11.56
N GLU A 114 9.88 -6.97 -10.34
CA GLU A 114 8.56 -7.53 -10.01
C GLU A 114 7.39 -6.66 -10.45
N VAL A 115 7.60 -5.35 -10.65
CA VAL A 115 6.59 -4.39 -11.08
C VAL A 115 6.91 -3.72 -12.41
N GLN A 116 7.97 -4.15 -13.10
CA GLN A 116 8.40 -3.58 -14.39
C GLN A 116 7.25 -3.60 -15.40
N PHE A 117 6.52 -4.70 -15.48
CA PHE A 117 5.39 -4.86 -16.40
C PHE A 117 4.28 -3.81 -16.18
N LEU A 118 4.05 -3.35 -14.93
CA LEU A 118 3.09 -2.28 -14.64
C LEU A 118 3.59 -0.93 -15.14
N VAL A 119 4.89 -0.68 -15.01
CA VAL A 119 5.51 0.57 -15.48
C VAL A 119 5.47 0.63 -17.00
N ASP A 120 5.77 -0.48 -17.68
CA ASP A 120 5.74 -0.58 -19.14
C ASP A 120 4.32 -0.37 -19.66
N ALA A 121 3.32 -1.05 -19.06
CA ALA A 121 1.92 -0.85 -19.41
C ALA A 121 1.44 0.60 -19.19
N ALA A 122 1.90 1.26 -18.12
CA ALA A 122 1.59 2.66 -17.87
C ALA A 122 2.26 3.60 -18.88
N ALA A 123 3.48 3.29 -19.31
CA ALA A 123 4.22 4.06 -20.31
C ALA A 123 3.56 3.95 -21.70
N GLU A 124 3.13 2.76 -22.10
CA GLU A 124 2.39 2.53 -23.35
C GLU A 124 1.06 3.32 -23.36
N GLN A 125 0.36 3.36 -22.21
CA GLN A 125 -0.87 4.13 -22.08
C GLN A 125 -0.65 5.64 -22.15
N ALA A 126 0.47 6.13 -21.61
CA ALA A 126 0.83 7.55 -21.68
C ALA A 126 1.21 8.01 -23.08
N SER A 127 1.75 7.12 -23.91
CA SER A 127 2.09 7.40 -25.32
C SER A 127 0.87 7.36 -26.25
N GLY A 128 -0.18 6.62 -25.89
CA GLY A 128 -1.47 6.64 -26.60
C GLY A 128 -2.38 7.74 -26.02
N LYS A 129 -2.70 8.74 -26.85
CA LYS A 129 -3.59 9.88 -26.55
C LYS A 129 -5.04 9.47 -26.15
N ARG A 130 -5.20 8.57 -25.19
CA ARG A 130 -6.52 8.34 -24.58
C ARG A 130 -6.59 9.12 -23.29
N ASP A 131 -7.48 10.09 -23.27
CA ASP A 131 -7.72 10.93 -22.10
C ASP A 131 -8.10 10.01 -20.92
N TRP A 132 -7.49 10.27 -19.75
CA TRP A 132 -7.75 9.53 -18.53
C TRP A 132 -9.22 9.59 -18.11
N SER A 133 -9.92 10.67 -18.43
CA SER A 133 -11.36 10.85 -18.25
C SER A 133 -12.18 9.80 -19.00
N ASP A 134 -11.81 9.44 -20.23
CA ASP A 134 -12.53 8.44 -21.02
C ASP A 134 -12.48 7.05 -20.38
N LYS A 135 -11.37 6.70 -19.73
CA LYS A 135 -11.23 5.41 -19.03
C LYS A 135 -12.07 5.33 -17.76
N ILE A 136 -12.17 6.44 -17.01
CA ILE A 136 -13.06 6.49 -15.84
C ILE A 136 -14.50 6.41 -16.28
N ILE A 137 -14.90 7.13 -17.31
CA ILE A 137 -16.26 7.08 -17.85
C ILE A 137 -16.60 5.66 -18.29
N LEU A 138 -15.69 4.99 -19.00
CA LEU A 138 -15.88 3.60 -19.44
C LEU A 138 -16.00 2.63 -18.26
N ALA A 139 -15.14 2.76 -17.26
CA ALA A 139 -15.21 1.93 -16.06
C ALA A 139 -16.49 2.15 -15.25
N MET A 140 -16.95 3.40 -15.12
CA MET A 140 -18.23 3.72 -14.47
C MET A 140 -19.44 3.19 -15.26
N GLN A 141 -19.39 3.22 -16.59
CA GLN A 141 -20.41 2.62 -17.43
C GLN A 141 -20.48 1.10 -17.25
N GLN A 142 -19.34 0.41 -17.24
CA GLN A 142 -19.27 -1.04 -17.01
C GLN A 142 -19.79 -1.44 -15.62
N LEU A 143 -19.48 -0.68 -14.58
CA LEU A 143 -20.01 -0.90 -13.23
C LEU A 143 -21.54 -0.73 -13.21
N ARG A 144 -22.05 0.32 -13.84
CA ARG A 144 -23.50 0.58 -13.93
C ARG A 144 -24.25 -0.52 -14.67
N GLU A 145 -23.69 -1.01 -15.77
CA GLU A 145 -24.27 -2.12 -16.56
C GLU A 145 -24.27 -3.43 -15.75
N GLY A 146 -23.18 -3.71 -15.01
CA GLY A 146 -23.09 -4.84 -14.09
C GLY A 146 -24.14 -4.80 -12.97
N ASP A 147 -24.38 -3.62 -12.39
CA ASP A 147 -25.39 -3.42 -11.35
C ASP A 147 -26.83 -3.58 -11.90
N ILE A 148 -27.08 -3.09 -13.11
CA ILE A 148 -28.40 -3.25 -13.79
C ILE A 148 -28.65 -4.73 -14.11
N ALA A 149 -27.64 -5.44 -14.62
CA ALA A 149 -27.73 -6.87 -14.92
C ALA A 149 -28.02 -7.70 -13.67
N LYS A 150 -27.34 -7.36 -12.56
CA LYS A 150 -27.54 -8.03 -11.27
C LYS A 150 -28.92 -7.76 -10.66
N LYS A 151 -29.45 -6.56 -10.84
CA LYS A 151 -30.78 -6.18 -10.34
C LYS A 151 -31.91 -6.84 -11.15
N SER A 152 -31.71 -7.02 -12.46
CA SER A 152 -32.70 -7.71 -13.32
C SER A 152 -32.71 -9.23 -13.10
N SER A 153 -31.62 -9.83 -12.63
CA SER A 153 -31.56 -11.26 -12.29
C SER A 153 -32.18 -11.60 -10.93
N LEU A 154 -32.37 -10.59 -10.04
CA LEU A 154 -33.01 -10.76 -8.73
C LEU A 154 -34.54 -10.56 -8.76
N ILE A 155 -35.11 -10.15 -9.90
CA ILE A 155 -36.53 -9.89 -10.06
C ILE A 155 -37.22 -11.03 -10.87
N ARG A 156 -36.50 -12.06 -11.24
CA ARG A 156 -37.01 -13.31 -11.83
C ARG A 156 -36.97 -14.42 -10.78
#